data_d4546e6d4e38d242488a2e7f2189214e
#
_entry.id   d4546e6d4e38d242488a2e7f2189214e
#
_cell.length_a   1.000
_cell.length_b   1.000
_cell.length_c   1.000
_cell.angle_alpha   90.00
_cell.angle_beta   90.00
_cell.angle_gamma   90.00
#
_symmetry.space_group_name_H-M   'P 1'
#
loop_
_entity.id
_entity.type
_entity.pdbx_description
1 polymer ?
#
loop_
_entity_poly.entity_id
_entity_poly.type
_entity_poly.pdbx_seq_one_letter_code
_entity_poly.pdbx_strand_id
1 'polypeptide(L)'
;MVVETMTLEVAQASAEGFKAIGAGLAVGLTGIATGLAQFGIGSAAVGATAENKEMFGLALLFTVIPETIVIFGLVVALLLLF
;
A
#
# COMPACT_ATOMS: atom_id res chain seq x y z
N MET A 1 6.92 2.62 41.85
CA MET A 1 6.29 3.79 41.15
C MET A 1 7.15 4.25 39.97
N VAL A 2 8.38 4.74 40.22
CA VAL A 2 9.23 5.25 39.13
C VAL A 2 9.59 4.13 38.14
N VAL A 3 9.97 2.95 38.63
CA VAL A 3 10.33 1.82 37.78
C VAL A 3 9.13 1.34 36.96
N GLU A 4 7.94 1.31 37.57
CA GLU A 4 6.73 0.91 36.86
C GLU A 4 6.36 1.90 35.76
N THR A 5 6.49 3.21 36.04
CA THR A 5 6.23 4.25 35.05
C THR A 5 7.20 4.15 33.89
N MET A 6 8.49 3.95 34.16
CA MET A 6 9.50 3.79 33.11
C MET A 6 9.26 2.54 32.28
N THR A 7 8.85 1.42 32.92
CA THR A 7 8.54 0.17 32.22
C THR A 7 7.33 0.36 31.32
N LEU A 8 6.31 1.08 31.77
CA LEU A 8 5.13 1.37 30.99
C LEU A 8 5.46 2.28 29.80
N GLU A 9 6.27 3.31 30.02
CA GLU A 9 6.72 4.21 28.93
C GLU A 9 7.51 3.45 27.87
N VAL A 10 8.41 2.55 28.30
CA VAL A 10 9.17 1.72 27.37
C VAL A 10 8.26 0.79 26.60
N ALA A 11 7.27 0.18 27.26
CA ALA A 11 6.31 -0.69 26.59
C ALA A 11 5.48 0.07 25.56
N GLN A 12 5.06 1.28 25.89
CA GLN A 12 4.29 2.12 24.97
C GLN A 12 5.14 2.56 23.78
N ALA A 13 6.39 2.93 24.01
CA ALA A 13 7.31 3.30 22.94
C ALA A 13 7.58 2.13 22.00
N SER A 14 7.75 0.92 22.57
CA SER A 14 7.91 -0.30 21.76
C SER A 14 6.67 -0.58 20.93
N ALA A 15 5.49 -0.45 21.52
CA ALA A 15 4.23 -0.67 20.81
C ALA A 15 4.08 0.31 19.65
N GLU A 16 4.44 1.57 19.85
CA GLU A 16 4.40 2.58 18.76
C GLU A 16 5.39 2.23 17.66
N GLY A 17 6.58 1.74 18.01
CA GLY A 17 7.55 1.28 17.04
C GLY A 17 7.03 0.13 16.20
N PHE A 18 6.38 -0.86 16.82
CA PHE A 18 5.78 -1.98 16.12
C PHE A 18 4.63 -1.54 15.21
N LYS A 19 3.82 -0.59 15.65
CA LYS A 19 2.76 -0.02 14.81
C LYS A 19 3.34 0.68 13.59
N ALA A 20 4.43 1.41 13.76
CA ALA A 20 5.11 2.08 12.65
C ALA A 20 5.64 1.07 11.63
N ILE A 21 6.24 -0.04 12.11
CA ILE A 21 6.70 -1.11 11.24
C ILE A 21 5.51 -1.75 10.52
N GLY A 22 4.43 -2.04 11.24
CA GLY A 22 3.22 -2.59 10.65
C GLY A 22 2.63 -1.68 9.59
N ALA A 23 2.60 -0.37 9.85
CA ALA A 23 2.13 0.61 8.87
C ALA A 23 3.02 0.62 7.63
N GLY A 24 4.34 0.58 7.80
CA GLY A 24 5.29 0.50 6.70
C GLY A 24 5.11 -0.77 5.88
N LEU A 25 4.89 -1.91 6.54
CA LEU A 25 4.63 -3.17 5.85
C LEU A 25 3.32 -3.12 5.08
N ALA A 26 2.27 -2.53 5.66
CA ALA A 26 0.98 -2.42 4.99
C ALA A 26 1.08 -1.63 3.69
N VAL A 27 1.73 -0.47 3.71
CA VAL A 27 1.92 0.34 2.49
C VAL A 27 2.95 -0.31 1.57
N GLY A 28 4.07 -0.77 2.13
CA GLY A 28 5.16 -1.31 1.34
C GLY A 28 4.80 -2.57 0.59
N LEU A 29 4.18 -3.54 1.26
CA LEU A 29 3.79 -4.81 0.63
C LEU A 29 2.68 -4.60 -0.39
N THR A 30 1.68 -3.78 -0.07
CA THR A 30 0.60 -3.48 -1.02
C THR A 30 1.12 -2.65 -2.19
N GLY A 31 2.09 -1.77 -1.96
CA GLY A 31 2.76 -1.01 -3.02
C GLY A 31 3.50 -1.93 -3.99
N ILE A 32 4.24 -2.91 -3.46
CA ILE A 32 4.93 -3.89 -4.28
C ILE A 32 3.92 -4.74 -5.07
N ALA A 33 2.85 -5.18 -4.41
CA ALA A 33 1.80 -5.98 -5.07
C ALA A 33 1.14 -5.19 -6.20
N THR A 34 0.83 -3.91 -5.96
CA THR A 34 0.28 -3.03 -6.99
C THR A 34 1.25 -2.85 -8.14
N GLY A 35 2.53 -2.63 -7.84
CA GLY A 35 3.56 -2.48 -8.85
C GLY A 35 3.71 -3.73 -9.73
N LEU A 36 3.68 -4.91 -9.13
CA LEU A 36 3.73 -6.16 -9.88
C LEU A 36 2.51 -6.33 -10.79
N ALA A 37 1.32 -6.02 -10.28
CA ALA A 37 0.10 -6.08 -11.08
C ALA A 37 0.15 -5.10 -12.24
N GLN A 38 0.60 -3.87 -11.98
CA GLN A 38 0.69 -2.84 -13.02
C GLN A 38 1.77 -3.15 -14.04
N PHE A 39 2.81 -3.85 -13.66
CA PHE A 39 3.84 -4.27 -14.61
C PHE A 39 3.24 -5.11 -15.73
N GLY A 40 2.39 -6.07 -15.40
CA GLY A 40 1.70 -6.90 -16.38
C GLY A 40 0.57 -6.17 -17.09
N ILE A 41 -0.35 -5.61 -16.32
CA ILE A 41 -1.54 -4.94 -16.87
C ILE A 41 -1.15 -3.70 -17.67
N GLY A 42 -0.21 -2.89 -17.14
CA GLY A 42 0.22 -1.67 -17.81
C GLY A 42 0.88 -1.95 -19.16
N SER A 43 1.73 -2.95 -19.23
CA SER A 43 2.39 -3.34 -20.48
C SER A 43 1.35 -3.79 -21.50
N ALA A 44 0.39 -4.62 -21.09
CA ALA A 44 -0.68 -5.07 -21.97
C ALA A 44 -1.60 -3.92 -22.41
N ALA A 45 -1.87 -2.98 -21.50
CA ALA A 45 -2.70 -1.81 -21.77
C ALA A 45 -2.05 -0.91 -22.82
N VAL A 46 -0.73 -0.68 -22.71
CA VAL A 46 0.01 0.11 -23.69
C VAL A 46 -0.03 -0.57 -25.06
N GLY A 47 0.20 -1.89 -25.10
CA GLY A 47 0.14 -2.64 -26.34
C GLY A 47 -1.24 -2.62 -27.00
N ALA A 48 -2.28 -2.82 -26.20
CA ALA A 48 -3.65 -2.78 -26.70
C ALA A 48 -4.01 -1.41 -27.28
N THR A 49 -3.63 -0.34 -26.59
CA THR A 49 -3.87 1.04 -27.02
C THR A 49 -3.08 1.38 -28.29
N ALA A 50 -1.86 0.85 -28.40
CA ALA A 50 -1.03 1.05 -29.59
C ALA A 50 -1.66 0.37 -30.83
N GLU A 51 -2.29 -0.79 -30.63
CA GLU A 51 -2.97 -1.47 -31.74
C GLU A 51 -4.31 -0.85 -32.09
N ASN A 52 -5.05 -0.36 -31.09
CA ASN A 52 -6.37 0.23 -31.29
C ASN A 52 -6.61 1.32 -30.26
N LYS A 53 -6.63 2.57 -30.71
CA LYS A 53 -6.82 3.74 -29.84
C LYS A 53 -8.15 3.72 -29.09
N GLU A 54 -9.15 3.02 -29.61
CA GLU A 54 -10.45 2.89 -28.95
C GLU A 54 -10.35 2.08 -27.64
N MET A 55 -9.28 1.32 -27.46
CA MET A 55 -9.03 0.56 -26.25
C MET A 55 -8.53 1.39 -25.08
N PHE A 56 -8.24 2.68 -25.30
CA PHE A 56 -7.64 3.53 -24.26
C PHE A 56 -8.47 3.56 -22.97
N GLY A 57 -9.78 3.75 -23.09
CA GLY A 57 -10.65 3.83 -21.91
C GLY A 57 -10.67 2.55 -21.09
N LEU A 58 -10.79 1.42 -21.77
CA LEU A 58 -10.79 0.11 -21.12
C LEU A 58 -9.41 -0.22 -20.52
N ALA A 59 -8.35 0.10 -21.27
CA ALA A 59 -6.99 -0.09 -20.82
C ALA A 59 -6.71 0.74 -19.55
N LEU A 60 -7.18 1.98 -19.53
CA LEU A 60 -7.05 2.85 -18.37
C LEU A 60 -7.79 2.26 -17.16
N LEU A 61 -9.00 1.76 -17.37
CA LEU A 61 -9.78 1.14 -16.30
C LEU A 61 -9.01 -0.04 -15.67
N PHE A 62 -8.47 -0.93 -16.46
CA PHE A 62 -7.71 -2.06 -15.96
C PHE A 62 -6.42 -1.62 -15.25
N THR A 63 -5.82 -0.53 -15.69
CA THR A 63 -4.59 -0.02 -15.08
C THR A 63 -4.84 0.56 -13.69
N VAL A 64 -6.02 1.14 -13.44
CA VAL A 64 -6.30 1.74 -12.14
C VAL A 64 -6.86 0.75 -11.12
N ILE A 65 -7.35 -0.41 -11.54
CA ILE A 65 -7.90 -1.40 -10.60
C ILE A 65 -6.87 -1.84 -9.54
N PRO A 66 -5.60 -2.16 -9.87
CA PRO A 66 -4.63 -2.56 -8.86
C PRO A 66 -4.31 -1.47 -7.83
N GLU A 67 -4.58 -0.21 -8.14
CA GLU A 67 -4.37 0.89 -7.20
C GLU A 67 -5.20 0.70 -5.93
N THR A 68 -6.32 -0.02 -5.99
CA THR A 68 -7.15 -0.29 -4.81
C THR A 68 -6.36 -1.04 -3.73
N ILE A 69 -5.41 -1.88 -4.13
CA ILE A 69 -4.60 -2.68 -3.20
C ILE A 69 -3.77 -1.74 -2.31
N VAL A 70 -3.02 -0.82 -2.91
CA VAL A 70 -2.16 0.09 -2.15
C VAL A 70 -2.99 1.13 -1.40
N ILE A 71 -4.15 1.51 -1.92
CA ILE A 71 -5.04 2.44 -1.22
C ILE A 71 -5.52 1.80 0.09
N PHE A 72 -5.95 0.53 0.06
CA PHE A 72 -6.33 -0.18 1.28
C PHE A 72 -5.14 -0.35 2.22
N GLY A 73 -3.96 -0.63 1.69
CA GLY A 73 -2.74 -0.68 2.50
C GLY A 73 -2.44 0.65 3.19
N LEU A 74 -2.65 1.76 2.48
CA LEU A 74 -2.49 3.10 3.04
C LEU A 74 -3.51 3.35 4.15
N VAL A 75 -4.77 2.96 3.95
CA VAL A 75 -5.80 3.11 4.98
C VAL A 75 -5.42 2.35 6.24
N VAL A 76 -4.97 1.10 6.11
CA VAL A 76 -4.52 0.31 7.26
C VAL A 76 -3.35 1.00 7.95
N ALA A 77 -2.38 1.50 7.18
CA ALA A 77 -1.23 2.20 7.75
C ALA A 77 -1.65 3.42 8.57
N LEU A 78 -2.58 4.22 8.04
CA LEU A 78 -3.07 5.40 8.73
C LEU A 78 -3.84 5.03 10.01
N LEU A 79 -4.63 3.96 9.97
CA LEU A 79 -5.34 3.47 11.15
C LEU A 79 -4.37 3.00 12.24
N LEU A 80 -3.23 2.43 11.86
CA LEU A 80 -2.21 2.01 12.83
C LEU A 80 -1.48 3.20 13.44
N LEU A 81 -1.24 4.26 12.66
CA LEU A 81 -0.46 5.41 13.11
C LEU A 81 -1.31 6.45 13.85
N PHE A 82 -2.57 6.56 13.54
CA PHE A 82 -3.47 7.57 14.10
C PHE A 82 -4.73 6.95 14.67
#